data_112fc97d44615fe425dacb8cada83375
#
_entry.id   112fc97d44615fe425dacb8cada83375
#
_cell.length_a   1.000
_cell.length_b   1.000
_cell.length_c   1.000
_cell.angle_alpha   90.00
_cell.angle_beta   90.00
_cell.angle_gamma   90.00
#
_symmetry.space_group_name_H-M   'P 1'
#
loop_
_entity.id
_entity.type
_entity.pdbx_description
1 polymer ?
#
loop_
_entity_poly.entity_id
_entity_poly.type
_entity_poly.pdbx_seq_one_letter_code
_entity_poly.pdbx_strand_id
1 'polypeptide(L)'
;MDTERLAAARTQFEDDGFYLHQEPLVPDDLIRRATEEDMGRVTSIEALENRAFNVCKKKVDEMKLPMKLIDVKYAFSKKKGTFFFSSEGRVDFRRLVKVLSEHFSIRVEMRQIGVRDEAGIKGGCGDCGRELCCSTFIKSFVAPHDY
;
A
#
# COMPACT_ATOMS: atom_id res chain seq x y z
N MET A 1 22.33 4.13 16.49
CA MET A 1 22.13 3.92 15.04
C MET A 1 22.96 4.97 14.32
N ASP A 2 23.85 4.49 13.46
CA ASP A 2 24.95 5.27 12.93
C ASP A 2 24.50 6.30 11.89
N THR A 3 24.45 7.55 12.28
CA THR A 3 24.25 8.71 11.41
C THR A 3 25.28 8.75 10.26
N GLU A 4 26.47 8.18 10.49
CA GLU A 4 27.54 8.06 9.49
C GLU A 4 27.19 7.08 8.35
N ARG A 5 26.45 5.99 8.61
CA ARG A 5 25.99 5.07 7.58
C ARG A 5 24.90 5.66 6.68
N LEU A 6 24.05 6.51 7.24
CA LEU A 6 23.04 7.27 6.50
C LEU A 6 23.68 8.33 5.60
N ALA A 7 24.72 9.00 6.08
CA ALA A 7 25.49 9.97 5.31
C ALA A 7 26.24 9.27 4.17
N ALA A 8 26.85 8.11 4.39
CA ALA A 8 27.53 7.32 3.37
C ALA A 8 26.58 6.82 2.29
N ALA A 9 25.36 6.40 2.65
CA ALA A 9 24.34 6.00 1.68
C ALA A 9 23.86 7.19 0.81
N ARG A 10 23.75 8.38 1.40
CA ARG A 10 23.43 9.60 0.65
C ARG A 10 24.52 9.98 -0.35
N THR A 11 25.78 9.94 0.08
CA THR A 11 26.94 10.28 -0.78
C THR A 11 27.08 9.32 -1.96
N GLN A 12 26.83 8.01 -1.73
CA GLN A 12 26.91 7.00 -2.80
C GLN A 12 25.80 7.16 -3.84
N PHE A 13 24.61 7.66 -3.44
CA PHE A 13 23.54 7.98 -4.37
C PHE A 13 23.84 9.21 -5.24
N GLU A 14 24.58 10.18 -4.71
CA GLU A 14 25.03 11.36 -5.45
C GLU A 14 26.12 11.02 -6.47
N ASP A 15 27.03 10.11 -6.12
CA ASP A 15 28.14 9.65 -6.98
C ASP A 15 27.65 8.80 -8.17
N ASP A 16 26.50 8.12 -8.04
CA ASP A 16 25.90 7.32 -9.12
C ASP A 16 25.13 8.17 -10.16
N GLY A 17 25.19 9.49 -10.07
CA GLY A 17 24.69 10.42 -11.11
C GLY A 17 23.18 10.61 -11.13
N PHE A 18 22.48 10.21 -10.07
CA PHE A 18 21.06 10.55 -9.88
C PHE A 18 20.93 12.00 -9.42
N TYR A 19 20.64 12.89 -10.36
CA TYR A 19 20.34 14.29 -10.05
C TYR A 19 19.03 14.39 -9.27
N LEU A 20 19.14 14.58 -7.96
CA LEU A 20 18.02 14.88 -7.07
C LEU A 20 17.59 16.33 -7.26
N HIS A 21 16.58 16.56 -8.07
CA HIS A 21 15.91 17.85 -8.06
C HIS A 21 15.17 18.04 -6.72
N GLN A 22 15.78 18.82 -5.84
CA GLN A 22 15.22 19.62 -4.72
C GLN A 22 14.63 18.94 -3.49
N GLU A 23 14.33 17.65 -3.47
CA GLU A 23 13.97 16.97 -2.21
C GLU A 23 14.70 15.61 -2.15
N PRO A 24 15.25 15.24 -0.99
CA PRO A 24 15.88 13.94 -0.87
C PRO A 24 14.83 12.86 -1.13
N LEU A 25 15.03 12.06 -2.19
CA LEU A 25 14.21 10.88 -2.49
C LEU A 25 14.30 9.80 -1.40
N VAL A 26 15.20 10.01 -0.47
CA VAL A 26 15.41 9.14 0.69
C VAL A 26 14.56 9.68 1.84
N PRO A 27 13.51 8.98 2.28
CA PRO A 27 12.75 9.38 3.46
C PRO A 27 13.65 9.50 4.68
N ASP A 28 13.34 10.45 5.56
CA ASP A 28 14.11 10.66 6.81
C ASP A 28 14.07 9.44 7.75
N ASP A 29 13.13 8.54 7.53
CA ASP A 29 12.94 7.28 8.27
C ASP A 29 13.62 6.06 7.63
N LEU A 30 14.52 6.26 6.64
CA LEU A 30 15.31 5.18 6.09
C LEU A 30 16.24 4.57 7.16
N ILE A 31 15.99 3.32 7.53
CA ILE A 31 16.69 2.66 8.63
C ILE A 31 17.99 2.00 8.15
N ARG A 32 17.93 1.23 7.07
CA ARG A 32 19.07 0.50 6.50
C ARG A 32 18.73 -0.10 5.13
N ARG A 33 19.76 -0.57 4.44
CA ARG A 33 19.59 -1.35 3.21
C ARG A 33 18.95 -2.71 3.52
N ALA A 34 18.02 -3.15 2.68
CA ALA A 34 17.39 -4.47 2.82
C ALA A 34 18.42 -5.60 2.66
N THR A 35 18.32 -6.62 3.50
CA THR A 35 19.11 -7.85 3.41
C THR A 35 18.34 -8.92 2.62
N GLU A 36 19.03 -10.02 2.25
CA GLU A 36 18.37 -11.16 1.60
C GLU A 36 17.27 -11.79 2.48
N GLU A 37 17.46 -11.78 3.80
CA GLU A 37 16.44 -12.24 4.75
C GLU A 37 15.19 -11.35 4.70
N ASP A 38 15.37 -10.04 4.56
CA ASP A 38 14.25 -9.10 4.45
C ASP A 38 13.50 -9.33 3.14
N MET A 39 14.20 -9.60 2.05
CA MET A 39 13.60 -9.95 0.76
C MET A 39 12.78 -11.24 0.84
N GLY A 40 13.30 -12.27 1.52
CA GLY A 40 12.56 -13.50 1.78
C GLY A 40 11.30 -13.27 2.63
N ARG A 41 11.36 -12.34 3.60
CA ARG A 41 10.19 -11.94 4.39
C ARG A 41 9.14 -11.23 3.55
N VAL A 42 9.55 -10.32 2.66
CA VAL A 42 8.63 -9.62 1.74
C VAL A 42 7.89 -10.62 0.86
N THR A 43 8.59 -11.55 0.22
CA THR A 43 7.97 -12.60 -0.62
C THR A 43 6.96 -13.44 0.19
N SER A 44 7.29 -13.78 1.43
CA SER A 44 6.36 -14.53 2.29
C SER A 44 5.15 -13.68 2.72
N ILE A 45 5.30 -12.36 2.88
CA ILE A 45 4.21 -11.44 3.17
C ILE A 45 3.29 -11.32 1.96
N GLU A 46 3.81 -11.17 0.76
CA GLU A 46 3.02 -11.11 -0.48
C GLU A 46 2.16 -12.37 -0.67
N ALA A 47 2.71 -13.54 -0.38
CA ALA A 47 1.95 -14.79 -0.41
C ALA A 47 0.80 -14.81 0.61
N LEU A 48 1.03 -14.25 1.83
CA LEU A 48 0.00 -14.09 2.85
C LEU A 48 -1.06 -13.06 2.44
N GLU A 49 -0.66 -11.94 1.84
CA GLU A 49 -1.56 -10.90 1.34
C GLU A 49 -2.51 -11.47 0.27
N ASN A 50 -1.99 -12.21 -0.71
CA ASN A 50 -2.78 -12.87 -1.73
C ASN A 50 -3.77 -13.89 -1.15
N ARG A 51 -3.33 -14.67 -0.17
CA ARG A 51 -4.19 -15.62 0.53
C ARG A 51 -5.29 -14.91 1.30
N ALA A 52 -4.95 -13.85 2.05
CA ALA A 52 -5.89 -13.05 2.82
C ALA A 52 -6.90 -12.32 1.91
N PHE A 53 -6.45 -11.83 0.75
CA PHE A 53 -7.31 -11.22 -0.26
C PHE A 53 -8.39 -12.19 -0.74
N ASN A 54 -8.01 -13.40 -1.12
CA ASN A 54 -8.95 -14.42 -1.60
C ASN A 54 -9.95 -14.85 -0.52
N VAL A 55 -9.51 -15.03 0.73
CA VAL A 55 -10.38 -15.38 1.85
C VAL A 55 -11.34 -14.24 2.17
N CYS A 56 -10.83 -13.00 2.24
CA CYS A 56 -11.66 -11.83 2.50
C CYS A 56 -12.71 -11.64 1.41
N LYS A 57 -12.34 -11.76 0.14
CA LYS A 57 -13.27 -11.66 -1.00
C LYS A 57 -14.40 -12.66 -0.87
N LYS A 58 -14.10 -13.94 -0.59
CA LYS A 58 -15.13 -14.97 -0.38
C LYS A 58 -16.06 -14.61 0.78
N LYS A 59 -15.52 -14.09 1.90
CA LYS A 59 -16.33 -13.69 3.06
C LYS A 59 -17.22 -12.48 2.78
N VAL A 60 -16.73 -11.51 2.01
CA VAL A 60 -17.54 -10.38 1.54
C VAL A 60 -18.71 -10.86 0.69
N ASP A 61 -18.46 -11.78 -0.22
CA ASP A 61 -19.50 -12.37 -1.10
C ASP A 61 -20.50 -13.20 -0.29
N GLU A 62 -20.05 -14.03 0.68
CA GLU A 62 -20.91 -14.81 1.58
C GLU A 62 -21.82 -13.92 2.45
N MET A 63 -21.29 -12.81 2.93
CA MET A 63 -22.04 -11.85 3.76
C MET A 63 -22.86 -10.87 2.94
N LYS A 64 -22.73 -10.90 1.58
CA LYS A 64 -23.40 -9.98 0.64
C LYS A 64 -23.21 -8.51 1.02
N LEU A 65 -21.99 -8.14 1.41
CA LEU A 65 -21.69 -6.76 1.78
C LEU A 65 -21.54 -5.90 0.51
N PRO A 66 -22.14 -4.69 0.48
CA PRO A 66 -22.06 -3.78 -0.65
C PRO A 66 -20.69 -3.06 -0.67
N MET A 67 -19.62 -3.82 -0.77
CA MET A 67 -18.25 -3.33 -0.78
C MET A 67 -17.38 -4.14 -1.74
N LYS A 68 -16.38 -3.48 -2.31
CA LYS A 68 -15.40 -4.10 -3.20
C LYS A 68 -14.04 -4.08 -2.53
N LEU A 69 -13.46 -5.25 -2.32
CA LEU A 69 -12.11 -5.36 -1.82
C LEU A 69 -11.12 -4.96 -2.92
N ILE A 70 -10.21 -4.05 -2.60
CA ILE A 70 -9.24 -3.50 -3.55
C ILE A 70 -7.88 -4.13 -3.35
N ASP A 71 -7.37 -4.09 -2.12
CA ASP A 71 -6.03 -4.61 -1.79
C ASP A 71 -5.94 -5.00 -0.32
N VAL A 72 -4.94 -5.79 0.01
CA VAL A 72 -4.60 -6.19 1.38
C VAL A 72 -3.12 -5.98 1.60
N LYS A 73 -2.75 -5.28 2.66
CA LYS A 73 -1.36 -5.06 3.04
C LYS A 73 -1.10 -5.52 4.47
N TYR A 74 -0.06 -6.31 4.62
CA TYR A 74 0.42 -6.73 5.93
C TYR A 74 1.55 -5.82 6.42
N ALA A 75 1.54 -5.52 7.71
CA ALA A 75 2.71 -4.93 8.33
C ALA A 75 3.89 -5.93 8.30
N PHE A 76 5.11 -5.43 8.23
CA PHE A 76 6.33 -6.25 8.20
C PHE A 76 6.43 -7.22 9.41
N SER A 77 5.83 -6.83 10.55
CA SER A 77 5.72 -7.67 11.75
C SER A 77 4.74 -8.85 11.61
N LYS A 78 3.96 -8.92 10.54
CA LYS A 78 2.87 -9.89 10.28
C LYS A 78 1.76 -9.92 11.35
N LYS A 79 1.75 -8.96 12.29
CA LYS A 79 0.75 -8.87 13.38
C LYS A 79 -0.46 -8.02 13.04
N LYS A 80 -0.37 -7.20 11.99
CA LYS A 80 -1.42 -6.29 11.55
C LYS A 80 -1.64 -6.42 10.06
N GLY A 81 -2.90 -6.53 9.65
CA GLY A 81 -3.31 -6.50 8.24
C GLY A 81 -4.27 -5.34 7.99
N THR A 82 -4.00 -4.53 6.98
CA THR A 82 -4.88 -3.46 6.52
C THR A 82 -5.56 -3.89 5.24
N PHE A 83 -6.88 -3.86 5.23
CA PHE A 83 -7.72 -4.24 4.10
C PHE A 83 -8.32 -2.98 3.49
N PHE A 84 -7.97 -2.69 2.25
CA PHE A 84 -8.47 -1.56 1.50
C PHE A 84 -9.71 -1.95 0.71
N PHE A 85 -10.78 -1.20 0.89
CA PHE A 85 -12.03 -1.44 0.20
C PHE A 85 -12.65 -0.16 -0.34
N SER A 86 -13.45 -0.28 -1.38
CA SER A 86 -14.27 0.77 -1.94
C SER A 86 -15.75 0.44 -1.75
N SER A 87 -16.56 1.42 -1.41
CA SER A 87 -18.03 1.28 -1.35
C SER A 87 -18.70 2.61 -1.63
N GLU A 88 -19.91 2.57 -2.19
CA GLU A 88 -20.71 3.77 -2.49
C GLU A 88 -21.40 4.35 -1.24
N GLY A 89 -21.45 3.59 -0.15
CA GLY A 89 -22.14 3.99 1.08
C GLY A 89 -21.46 3.45 2.33
N ARG A 90 -22.17 3.60 3.44
CA ARG A 90 -21.76 3.04 4.73
C ARG A 90 -21.92 1.51 4.72
N VAL A 91 -20.86 0.81 5.09
CA VAL A 91 -20.86 -0.64 5.22
C VAL A 91 -20.58 -1.03 6.66
N ASP A 92 -21.37 -1.93 7.21
CA ASP A 92 -21.10 -2.52 8.51
C ASP A 92 -20.19 -3.75 8.35
N PHE A 93 -18.91 -3.55 8.58
CA PHE A 93 -17.87 -4.58 8.48
C PHE A 93 -17.46 -5.20 9.82
N ARG A 94 -18.15 -4.93 10.92
CA ARG A 94 -17.80 -5.42 12.27
C ARG A 94 -17.74 -6.95 12.34
N ARG A 95 -18.71 -7.61 11.74
CA ARG A 95 -18.76 -9.08 11.66
C ARG A 95 -17.62 -9.63 10.80
N LEU A 96 -17.32 -8.96 9.68
CA LEU A 96 -16.23 -9.32 8.77
C LEU A 96 -14.88 -9.21 9.47
N VAL A 97 -14.62 -8.10 10.18
CA VAL A 97 -13.39 -7.89 10.95
C VAL A 97 -13.20 -9.00 11.99
N LYS A 98 -14.26 -9.36 12.71
CA LYS A 98 -14.20 -10.41 13.72
C LYS A 98 -13.81 -11.76 13.10
N VAL A 99 -14.48 -12.16 12.02
CA VAL A 99 -14.22 -13.43 11.32
C VAL A 99 -12.80 -13.47 10.75
N LEU A 100 -12.34 -12.36 10.16
CA LEU A 100 -10.98 -12.27 9.61
C LEU A 100 -9.92 -12.30 10.71
N SER A 101 -10.13 -11.58 11.83
CA SER A 101 -9.18 -11.58 12.94
C SER A 101 -9.08 -12.94 13.63
N GLU A 102 -10.18 -13.67 13.75
CA GLU A 102 -10.19 -15.05 14.26
C GLU A 102 -9.48 -16.01 13.27
N HIS A 103 -9.75 -15.88 11.98
CA HIS A 103 -9.16 -16.77 10.97
C HIS A 103 -7.64 -16.60 10.81
N PHE A 104 -7.14 -15.37 10.85
CA PHE A 104 -5.72 -15.07 10.63
C PHE A 104 -4.94 -14.86 11.93
N SER A 105 -5.62 -14.73 13.07
CA SER A 105 -5.02 -14.41 14.38
C SER A 105 -4.18 -13.13 14.34
N ILE A 106 -4.66 -12.12 13.59
CA ILE A 106 -4.02 -10.82 13.42
C ILE A 106 -4.98 -9.69 13.74
N ARG A 107 -4.43 -8.50 13.98
CA ARG A 107 -5.21 -7.28 14.07
C ARG A 107 -5.62 -6.83 12.67
N VAL A 108 -6.92 -6.88 12.39
CA VAL A 108 -7.50 -6.45 11.11
C VAL A 108 -7.92 -4.98 11.21
N GLU A 109 -7.47 -4.18 10.26
CA GLU A 109 -7.88 -2.80 10.07
C GLU A 109 -8.54 -2.67 8.69
N MET A 110 -9.75 -2.10 8.67
CA MET A 110 -10.48 -1.84 7.42
C MET A 110 -10.34 -0.38 7.04
N ARG A 111 -9.95 -0.10 5.80
CA ARG A 111 -9.74 1.24 5.29
C ARG A 111 -10.54 1.47 4.01
N GLN A 112 -11.50 2.37 4.08
CA GLN A 112 -12.23 2.79 2.88
C GLN A 112 -11.37 3.76 2.07
N ILE A 113 -11.30 3.53 0.76
CA ILE A 113 -10.57 4.38 -0.18
C ILE A 113 -11.51 4.90 -1.26
N GLY A 114 -11.18 6.08 -1.80
CA GLY A 114 -11.90 6.67 -2.92
C GLY A 114 -11.53 6.04 -4.26
N VAL A 115 -12.30 6.33 -5.29
CA VAL A 115 -12.09 5.82 -6.67
C VAL A 115 -10.71 6.21 -7.21
N ARG A 116 -10.25 7.42 -6.88
CA ARG A 116 -8.93 7.90 -7.31
C ARG A 116 -7.78 7.14 -6.64
N ASP A 117 -7.91 6.87 -5.35
CA ASP A 117 -6.91 6.09 -4.61
C ASP A 117 -6.90 4.63 -5.11
N GLU A 118 -8.08 4.08 -5.42
CA GLU A 118 -8.19 2.76 -6.07
C GLU A 118 -7.43 2.74 -7.40
N ALA A 119 -7.63 3.76 -8.25
CA ALA A 119 -6.92 3.89 -9.50
C ALA A 119 -5.40 4.05 -9.30
N GLY A 120 -4.99 4.78 -8.27
CA GLY A 120 -3.58 4.93 -7.88
C GLY A 120 -2.92 3.61 -7.47
N ILE A 121 -3.64 2.75 -6.75
CA ILE A 121 -3.15 1.44 -6.30
C ILE A 121 -3.08 0.43 -7.45
N LYS A 122 -4.13 0.37 -8.27
CA LYS A 122 -4.21 -0.58 -9.40
C LYS A 122 -3.36 -0.18 -10.59
N GLY A 123 -3.08 1.11 -10.74
CA GLY A 123 -2.49 1.66 -11.93
C GLY A 123 -3.43 1.62 -13.14
N GLY A 124 -2.92 1.89 -14.29
CA GLY A 124 -3.65 1.86 -15.55
C GLY A 124 -3.14 2.89 -16.54
N CYS A 125 -3.84 3.03 -17.65
CA CYS A 125 -3.56 3.98 -18.71
C CYS A 125 -4.64 5.05 -18.76
N GLY A 126 -4.25 6.31 -18.86
CA GLY A 126 -5.17 7.42 -19.07
C GLY A 126 -5.63 7.51 -20.53
N ASP A 127 -6.64 8.34 -20.79
CA ASP A 127 -7.11 8.63 -22.15
C ASP A 127 -6.02 9.23 -23.03
N CYS A 128 -5.00 9.83 -22.41
CA CYS A 128 -3.80 10.36 -23.10
C CYS A 128 -2.80 9.28 -23.53
N GLY A 129 -3.02 7.99 -23.24
CA GLY A 129 -2.14 6.88 -23.56
C GLY A 129 -0.94 6.70 -22.62
N ARG A 130 -0.82 7.50 -21.55
CA ARG A 130 0.24 7.41 -20.53
C ARG A 130 -0.29 6.73 -19.28
N GLU A 131 0.62 6.26 -18.43
CA GLU A 131 0.25 5.81 -17.08
C GLU A 131 -0.51 6.88 -16.31
N LEU A 132 -1.46 6.44 -15.48
CA LEU A 132 -2.27 7.35 -14.68
C LEU A 132 -1.40 8.26 -13.83
N CYS A 133 -1.61 9.57 -13.94
CA CYS A 133 -0.87 10.56 -13.15
C CYS A 133 -1.05 10.38 -11.64
N CYS A 134 -2.21 9.86 -11.18
CA CYS A 134 -2.45 9.54 -9.76
C CYS A 134 -1.65 8.33 -9.26
N SER A 135 -1.20 7.43 -10.13
CA SER A 135 -0.32 6.32 -9.78
C SER A 135 1.17 6.71 -9.81
N THR A 136 1.54 7.71 -10.60
CA THR A 136 2.92 8.12 -10.82
C THR A 136 3.35 9.32 -9.97
N PHE A 137 2.93 10.53 -10.33
CA PHE A 137 3.48 11.77 -9.74
C PHE A 137 2.46 12.65 -9.01
N ILE A 138 1.15 12.55 -9.28
CA ILE A 138 0.14 13.36 -8.58
C ILE A 138 -0.33 12.62 -7.32
N LYS A 139 0.25 12.96 -6.18
CA LYS A 139 -0.10 12.35 -4.87
C LYS A 139 -1.25 13.08 -4.17
N SER A 140 -1.46 14.36 -4.46
CA SER A 140 -2.55 15.18 -3.89
C SER A 140 -3.61 15.51 -4.93
N PHE A 141 -4.81 15.86 -4.46
CA PHE A 141 -5.87 16.33 -5.35
C PHE A 141 -5.55 17.74 -5.83
N VAL A 142 -5.49 17.92 -7.13
CA VAL A 142 -5.41 19.24 -7.79
C VAL A 142 -6.73 19.49 -8.49
N ALA A 143 -7.41 20.57 -8.11
CA ALA A 143 -8.67 20.94 -8.75
C ALA A 143 -8.41 21.39 -10.20
N PRO A 144 -9.28 21.02 -11.16
CA PRO A 144 -9.05 21.32 -12.58
C PRO A 144 -9.13 22.80 -12.95
N HIS A 145 -9.43 23.67 -11.98
CA HIS A 145 -9.57 25.13 -12.18
C HIS A 145 -8.33 25.94 -11.81
N ASP A 146 -7.24 25.29 -11.40
CA ASP A 146 -6.00 25.96 -10.99
C ASP A 146 -4.96 26.07 -12.15
N TYR A 147 -5.44 26.05 -13.40
CA TYR A 147 -4.66 26.27 -14.63
C TYR A 147 -5.05 27.56 -15.32
#